data_eefe5250bbb4377de4d239c03bce4e57
#
_entry.id   eefe5250bbb4377de4d239c03bce4e57
#
_cell.length_a   1.000
_cell.length_b   1.000
_cell.length_c   1.000
_cell.angle_alpha   90.00
_cell.angle_beta   90.00
_cell.angle_gamma   90.00
#
_symmetry.space_group_name_H-M   'P 1'
#
loop_
_entity.id
_entity.type
_entity.pdbx_description
1 polymer ?
#
loop_
_entity_poly.entity_id
_entity_poly.type
_entity_poly.pdbx_seq_one_letter_code
_entity_poly.pdbx_strand_id
1 'polypeptide(L)'
;MGKLVRALYGTRDAPLAWLTVVKSDMKEMGFEECKVTNGVFTHPVRGLRAVVHVDDFLMSGDGHQLQWFRDHTSKKHELKVQVAGWAHGDARELQFLGRVIRLNQAGVELEGDDKHVDMMAQEWDMVHCNPVATPYVKPATSVSTITRDSEEAKDLSNADAFVYRRAAARIN
;
A
#
# COMPACT_ATOMS: atom_id res chain seq x y z
N MET A 1 -7.60 26.81 -30.68
CA MET A 1 -6.88 26.13 -29.58
C MET A 1 -7.65 26.36 -28.30
N GLY A 2 -8.06 25.29 -27.59
CA GLY A 2 -8.70 25.38 -26.28
C GLY A 2 -7.64 25.36 -25.16
N LYS A 3 -7.79 26.21 -24.15
CA LYS A 3 -6.94 26.22 -22.93
C LYS A 3 -7.63 25.38 -21.86
N LEU A 4 -6.96 24.37 -21.33
CA LEU A 4 -7.44 23.63 -20.18
C LEU A 4 -7.42 24.52 -18.94
N VAL A 5 -8.57 24.63 -18.27
CA VAL A 5 -8.75 25.45 -17.04
C VAL A 5 -8.56 24.60 -15.78
N ARG A 6 -8.65 23.26 -15.91
CA ARG A 6 -8.43 22.29 -14.82
C ARG A 6 -7.49 21.19 -15.30
N ALA A 7 -6.83 20.52 -14.36
CA ALA A 7 -6.04 19.34 -14.65
C ALA A 7 -6.94 18.25 -15.25
N LEU A 8 -6.50 17.66 -16.35
CA LEU A 8 -7.19 16.55 -17.00
C LEU A 8 -6.63 15.22 -16.47
N TYR A 9 -7.51 14.30 -16.12
CA TYR A 9 -7.12 12.95 -15.69
C TYR A 9 -6.23 12.30 -16.76
N GLY A 10 -5.12 11.68 -16.33
CA GLY A 10 -4.14 11.07 -17.25
C GLY A 10 -3.04 12.01 -17.74
N THR A 11 -3.08 13.32 -17.43
CA THR A 11 -1.94 14.20 -17.70
C THR A 11 -0.86 14.05 -16.63
N ARG A 12 0.40 14.31 -17.02
CA ARG A 12 1.57 14.16 -16.14
C ARG A 12 1.47 14.96 -14.84
N ASP A 13 0.87 16.14 -14.90
CA ASP A 13 0.83 17.10 -13.78
C ASP A 13 -0.42 16.93 -12.89
N ALA A 14 -1.42 16.15 -13.35
CA ALA A 14 -2.68 15.97 -12.64
C ALA A 14 -2.52 15.36 -11.23
N PRO A 15 -1.70 14.31 -11.01
CA PRO A 15 -1.50 13.74 -9.68
C PRO A 15 -0.88 14.73 -8.69
N LEU A 16 0.08 15.54 -9.16
CA LEU A 16 0.71 16.56 -8.31
C LEU A 16 -0.26 17.69 -7.96
N ALA A 17 -1.07 18.13 -8.92
CA ALA A 17 -2.09 19.14 -8.71
C ALA A 17 -3.14 18.66 -7.69
N TRP A 18 -3.59 17.41 -7.82
CA TRP A 18 -4.51 16.78 -6.88
C TRP A 18 -3.92 16.68 -5.48
N LEU A 19 -2.70 16.15 -5.35
CA LEU A 19 -2.01 16.05 -4.05
C LEU A 19 -1.88 17.42 -3.38
N THR A 20 -1.62 18.48 -4.14
CA THR A 20 -1.53 19.85 -3.62
C THR A 20 -2.88 20.31 -3.04
N VAL A 21 -3.98 20.01 -3.72
CA VAL A 21 -5.33 20.33 -3.22
C VAL A 21 -5.62 19.55 -1.94
N VAL A 22 -5.36 18.24 -1.92
CA VAL A 22 -5.57 17.40 -0.73
C VAL A 22 -4.76 17.90 0.46
N LYS A 23 -3.48 18.21 0.26
CA LYS A 23 -2.63 18.75 1.35
C LYS A 23 -3.16 20.09 1.89
N SER A 24 -3.64 20.95 1.00
CA SER A 24 -4.25 22.23 1.39
C SER A 24 -5.52 22.01 2.21
N ASP A 25 -6.40 21.12 1.76
CA ASP A 25 -7.66 20.83 2.45
C ASP A 25 -7.41 20.14 3.83
N MET A 26 -6.48 19.21 3.90
CA MET A 26 -6.09 18.58 5.15
C MET A 26 -5.53 19.60 6.15
N LYS A 27 -4.67 20.49 5.69
CA LYS A 27 -4.11 21.57 6.52
C LYS A 27 -5.18 22.54 7.00
N GLU A 28 -6.12 22.95 6.13
CA GLU A 28 -7.25 23.81 6.49
C GLU A 28 -8.11 23.17 7.58
N MET A 29 -8.28 21.86 7.56
CA MET A 29 -9.00 21.11 8.58
C MET A 29 -8.19 20.89 9.87
N GLY A 30 -6.92 21.29 9.93
CA GLY A 30 -6.06 21.19 11.11
C GLY A 30 -5.24 19.90 11.18
N PHE A 31 -5.09 19.18 10.07
CA PHE A 31 -4.17 18.05 10.00
C PHE A 31 -2.73 18.51 9.80
N GLU A 32 -1.81 17.75 10.38
CA GLU A 32 -0.38 17.88 10.21
C GLU A 32 0.16 16.71 9.39
N GLU A 33 0.93 16.99 8.34
CA GLU A 33 1.56 15.96 7.52
C GLU A 33 2.82 15.42 8.22
N CYS A 34 3.01 14.11 8.17
CA CYS A 34 4.21 13.45 8.68
C CYS A 34 5.45 13.93 7.91
N LYS A 35 6.50 14.33 8.62
CA LYS A 35 7.74 14.84 8.03
C LYS A 35 8.58 13.76 7.34
N VAL A 36 8.37 12.49 7.71
CA VAL A 36 9.17 11.35 7.21
C VAL A 36 8.47 10.64 6.06
N THR A 37 7.12 10.54 6.13
CA THR A 37 6.33 9.79 5.17
C THR A 37 5.27 10.69 4.56
N ASN A 38 5.40 10.96 3.27
CA ASN A 38 4.40 11.73 2.53
C ASN A 38 3.04 11.01 2.50
N GLY A 39 1.94 11.77 2.54
CA GLY A 39 0.59 11.24 2.50
C GLY A 39 0.08 10.67 3.82
N VAL A 40 0.86 10.72 4.89
CA VAL A 40 0.43 10.37 6.24
C VAL A 40 0.13 11.65 7.02
N PHE A 41 -1.06 11.74 7.59
CA PHE A 41 -1.54 12.92 8.31
C PHE A 41 -2.06 12.56 9.69
N THR A 42 -1.90 13.46 10.63
CA THR A 42 -2.47 13.35 11.98
C THR A 42 -3.21 14.63 12.34
N HIS A 43 -4.33 14.49 13.04
CA HIS A 43 -5.03 15.65 13.60
C HIS A 43 -4.83 15.66 15.11
N PRO A 44 -3.97 16.54 15.66
CA PRO A 44 -3.53 16.46 17.07
C PRO A 44 -4.67 16.62 18.07
N VAL A 45 -5.66 17.46 17.76
CA VAL A 45 -6.78 17.73 18.67
C VAL A 45 -7.87 16.65 18.58
N ARG A 46 -8.12 16.11 17.38
CA ARG A 46 -9.22 15.14 17.16
C ARG A 46 -8.78 13.69 17.24
N GLY A 47 -7.47 13.43 17.34
CA GLY A 47 -6.93 12.07 17.38
C GLY A 47 -7.13 11.27 16.09
N LEU A 48 -7.45 11.95 14.98
CA LEU A 48 -7.59 11.31 13.67
C LEU A 48 -6.22 11.04 13.05
N ARG A 49 -6.11 9.91 12.37
CA ARG A 49 -4.96 9.57 11.53
C ARG A 49 -5.44 9.22 10.13
N ALA A 50 -4.71 9.67 9.14
CA ALA A 50 -5.04 9.44 7.73
C ALA A 50 -3.83 8.98 6.95
N VAL A 51 -4.06 8.06 6.04
CA VAL A 51 -3.15 7.73 4.94
C VAL A 51 -3.87 8.09 3.65
N VAL A 52 -3.21 8.86 2.81
CA VAL A 52 -3.74 9.30 1.52
C VAL A 52 -2.84 8.75 0.41
N HIS A 53 -3.43 8.05 -0.52
CA HIS A 53 -2.75 7.54 -1.71
C HIS A 53 -3.57 7.90 -2.95
N VAL A 54 -3.10 8.86 -3.71
CA VAL A 54 -3.81 9.45 -4.87
C VAL A 54 -5.19 9.95 -4.45
N ASP A 55 -6.28 9.26 -4.78
CA ASP A 55 -7.67 9.54 -4.47
C ASP A 55 -8.24 8.68 -3.32
N ASP A 56 -7.49 7.69 -2.86
CA ASP A 56 -7.90 6.82 -1.76
C ASP A 56 -7.46 7.38 -0.39
N PHE A 57 -8.39 7.36 0.56
CA PHE A 57 -8.18 7.77 1.95
C PHE A 57 -8.46 6.61 2.89
N LEU A 58 -7.49 6.26 3.72
CA LEU A 58 -7.71 5.39 4.88
C LEU A 58 -7.64 6.24 6.15
N MET A 59 -8.72 6.22 6.93
CA MET A 59 -8.83 7.02 8.15
C MET A 59 -9.02 6.12 9.37
N SER A 60 -8.41 6.52 10.49
CA SER A 60 -8.67 5.89 11.79
C SER A 60 -8.90 6.93 12.87
N GLY A 61 -9.78 6.62 13.81
CA GLY A 61 -10.11 7.48 14.95
C GLY A 61 -11.47 7.15 15.54
N ASP A 62 -11.94 8.01 16.45
CA ASP A 62 -13.28 7.92 17.02
C ASP A 62 -14.36 8.14 15.97
N GLY A 63 -15.48 7.40 16.05
CA GLY A 63 -16.56 7.44 15.09
C GLY A 63 -17.15 8.84 14.84
N HIS A 64 -17.30 9.64 15.90
CA HIS A 64 -17.79 11.03 15.78
C HIS A 64 -16.80 11.92 15.04
N GLN A 65 -15.50 11.68 15.23
CA GLN A 65 -14.46 12.44 14.55
C GLN A 65 -14.32 12.03 13.08
N LEU A 66 -14.51 10.75 12.78
CA LEU A 66 -14.58 10.25 11.40
C LEU A 66 -15.79 10.83 10.68
N GLN A 67 -16.96 10.92 11.34
CA GLN A 67 -18.16 11.56 10.79
C GLN A 67 -17.89 13.05 10.51
N TRP A 68 -17.27 13.76 11.44
CA TRP A 68 -16.88 15.17 11.26
C TRP A 68 -15.99 15.34 10.01
N PHE A 69 -14.98 14.48 9.82
CA PHE A 69 -14.13 14.52 8.63
C PHE A 69 -14.92 14.31 7.34
N ARG A 70 -15.77 13.28 7.31
CA ARG A 70 -16.66 12.99 6.19
C ARG A 70 -17.51 14.20 5.82
N ASP A 71 -18.17 14.84 6.80
CA ASP A 71 -19.07 15.97 6.59
C ASP A 71 -18.34 17.22 6.08
N HIS A 72 -17.09 17.42 6.49
CA HIS A 72 -16.27 18.52 5.99
C HIS A 72 -15.76 18.26 4.57
N THR A 73 -15.27 17.07 4.30
CA THR A 73 -14.70 16.71 3.00
C THR A 73 -15.78 16.61 1.92
N SER A 74 -16.97 16.11 2.27
CA SER A 74 -18.09 15.98 1.33
C SER A 74 -18.64 17.33 0.81
N LYS A 75 -18.31 18.45 1.47
CA LYS A 75 -18.65 19.80 0.97
C LYS A 75 -17.86 20.20 -0.27
N LYS A 76 -16.68 19.63 -0.44
CA LYS A 76 -15.75 19.95 -1.52
C LYS A 76 -15.60 18.83 -2.54
N HIS A 77 -15.72 17.57 -2.09
CA HIS A 77 -15.44 16.37 -2.88
C HIS A 77 -16.57 15.35 -2.75
N GLU A 78 -16.86 14.65 -3.83
CA GLU A 78 -17.75 13.48 -3.79
C GLU A 78 -17.01 12.30 -3.17
N LEU A 79 -17.59 11.70 -2.13
CA LEU A 79 -16.97 10.60 -1.38
C LEU A 79 -17.76 9.31 -1.50
N LYS A 80 -17.07 8.22 -1.79
CA LYS A 80 -17.55 6.86 -1.53
C LYS A 80 -16.93 6.40 -0.22
N VAL A 81 -17.74 6.11 0.79
CA VAL A 81 -17.28 5.82 2.13
C VAL A 81 -17.65 4.39 2.51
N GLN A 82 -16.69 3.63 2.98
CA GLN A 82 -16.88 2.35 3.66
C GLN A 82 -16.40 2.51 5.10
N VAL A 83 -17.18 2.01 6.06
CA VAL A 83 -16.82 2.07 7.48
C VAL A 83 -16.62 0.66 8.00
N ALA A 84 -15.46 0.44 8.64
CA ALA A 84 -15.23 -0.75 9.44
C ALA A 84 -15.13 -0.35 10.90
N GLY A 85 -15.82 -1.07 11.77
CA GLY A 85 -15.91 -0.71 13.19
C GLY A 85 -16.62 -1.76 14.02
N TRP A 86 -16.91 -1.41 15.28
CA TRP A 86 -17.53 -2.32 16.23
C TRP A 86 -19.01 -2.04 16.45
N ALA A 87 -19.57 -0.98 15.88
CA ALA A 87 -20.97 -0.68 16.00
C ALA A 87 -21.84 -1.69 15.22
N HIS A 88 -23.12 -1.72 15.56
CA HIS A 88 -24.08 -2.58 14.85
C HIS A 88 -24.22 -2.09 13.41
N GLY A 89 -24.00 -2.99 12.46
CA GLY A 89 -24.07 -2.69 11.02
C GLY A 89 -22.75 -2.27 10.38
N ASP A 90 -21.68 -2.04 11.16
CA ASP A 90 -20.36 -1.79 10.60
C ASP A 90 -19.77 -3.07 9.96
N ALA A 91 -19.04 -2.88 8.87
CA ALA A 91 -18.21 -3.94 8.33
C ALA A 91 -17.08 -4.32 9.30
N ARG A 92 -16.60 -5.55 9.22
CA ARG A 92 -15.43 -6.04 9.99
C ARG A 92 -14.16 -6.03 9.16
N GLU A 93 -14.30 -5.76 7.87
CA GLU A 93 -13.17 -5.68 6.96
C GLU A 93 -13.39 -4.57 5.93
N LEU A 94 -12.31 -4.06 5.41
CA LEU A 94 -12.27 -3.12 4.29
C LEU A 94 -11.05 -3.41 3.41
N GLN A 95 -11.11 -2.96 2.17
CA GLN A 95 -9.99 -3.05 1.25
C GLN A 95 -9.32 -1.68 1.09
N PHE A 96 -7.99 -1.67 1.13
CA PHE A 96 -7.17 -0.48 0.87
C PHE A 96 -5.90 -0.88 0.12
N LEU A 97 -5.68 -0.32 -1.04
CA LEU A 97 -4.51 -0.56 -1.91
C LEU A 97 -4.25 -2.06 -2.17
N GLY A 98 -5.29 -2.81 -2.50
CA GLY A 98 -5.19 -4.24 -2.79
C GLY A 98 -4.98 -5.14 -1.57
N ARG A 99 -5.04 -4.57 -0.36
CA ARG A 99 -4.91 -5.31 0.89
C ARG A 99 -6.21 -5.32 1.66
N VAL A 100 -6.48 -6.40 2.37
CA VAL A 100 -7.63 -6.51 3.27
C VAL A 100 -7.19 -6.12 4.68
N ILE A 101 -7.92 -5.18 5.28
CA ILE A 101 -7.78 -4.79 6.67
C ILE A 101 -8.98 -5.37 7.42
N ARG A 102 -8.71 -6.27 8.36
CA ARG A 102 -9.74 -6.97 9.13
C ARG A 102 -9.69 -6.61 10.60
N LEU A 103 -10.85 -6.30 11.17
CA LEU A 103 -11.00 -6.05 12.59
C LEU A 103 -11.45 -7.34 13.29
N ASN A 104 -10.69 -7.78 14.29
CA ASN A 104 -11.04 -8.92 15.14
C ASN A 104 -10.81 -8.59 16.62
N GLN A 105 -11.19 -9.50 17.52
CA GLN A 105 -11.06 -9.27 18.97
C GLN A 105 -9.60 -9.10 19.43
N ALA A 106 -8.63 -9.61 18.69
CA ALA A 106 -7.21 -9.48 19.02
C ALA A 106 -6.63 -8.15 18.52
N GLY A 107 -7.30 -7.45 17.59
CA GLY A 107 -6.84 -6.18 17.05
C GLY A 107 -7.17 -5.99 15.57
N VAL A 108 -6.21 -5.45 14.84
CA VAL A 108 -6.30 -5.18 13.41
C VAL A 108 -5.34 -6.10 12.68
N GLU A 109 -5.85 -6.88 11.76
CA GLU A 109 -5.06 -7.71 10.84
C GLU A 109 -4.94 -7.03 9.49
N LEU A 110 -3.74 -7.03 8.94
CA LEU A 110 -3.46 -6.62 7.57
C LEU A 110 -3.10 -7.86 6.77
N GLU A 111 -3.98 -8.26 5.88
CA GLU A 111 -3.75 -9.37 4.95
C GLU A 111 -3.00 -8.86 3.71
N GLY A 112 -1.99 -9.61 3.30
CA GLY A 112 -1.24 -9.33 2.07
C GLY A 112 -2.08 -9.58 0.82
N ASP A 113 -1.60 -9.12 -0.32
CA ASP A 113 -2.19 -9.48 -1.61
C ASP A 113 -1.63 -10.84 -2.06
N ASP A 114 -2.39 -11.92 -1.84
CA ASP A 114 -2.00 -13.29 -2.21
C ASP A 114 -1.81 -13.46 -3.72
N LYS A 115 -2.41 -12.59 -4.52
CA LYS A 115 -2.31 -12.64 -5.99
C LYS A 115 -0.86 -12.65 -6.48
N HIS A 116 0.02 -11.89 -5.83
CA HIS A 116 1.43 -11.88 -6.22
C HIS A 116 2.15 -13.17 -5.85
N VAL A 117 1.80 -13.76 -4.72
CA VAL A 117 2.33 -15.07 -4.29
C VAL A 117 1.86 -16.18 -5.23
N ASP A 118 0.56 -16.20 -5.54
CA ASP A 118 -0.03 -17.18 -6.47
C ASP A 118 0.59 -17.06 -7.88
N MET A 119 0.74 -15.84 -8.37
CA MET A 119 1.39 -15.62 -9.68
C MET A 119 2.84 -16.12 -9.71
N MET A 120 3.61 -15.91 -8.64
CA MET A 120 4.98 -16.42 -8.56
C MET A 120 5.00 -17.94 -8.43
N ALA A 121 4.13 -18.52 -7.61
CA ALA A 121 4.03 -19.95 -7.46
C ALA A 121 3.70 -20.65 -8.79
N GLN A 122 2.80 -20.08 -9.60
CA GLN A 122 2.48 -20.58 -10.93
C GLN A 122 3.65 -20.40 -11.92
N GLU A 123 4.26 -19.21 -11.94
CA GLU A 123 5.36 -18.91 -12.87
C GLU A 123 6.60 -19.78 -12.65
N TRP A 124 6.81 -20.22 -11.43
CA TRP A 124 7.98 -21.01 -11.04
C TRP A 124 7.65 -22.49 -10.79
N ASP A 125 6.44 -22.94 -11.15
CA ASP A 125 5.96 -24.32 -10.96
C ASP A 125 6.04 -24.79 -9.48
N MET A 126 5.75 -23.85 -8.58
CA MET A 126 5.83 -24.07 -7.12
C MET A 126 4.47 -24.31 -6.45
N VAL A 127 3.37 -24.40 -7.22
CA VAL A 127 2.00 -24.55 -6.69
C VAL A 127 1.85 -25.81 -5.82
N HIS A 128 2.58 -26.86 -6.16
CA HIS A 128 2.53 -28.15 -5.46
C HIS A 128 3.79 -28.45 -4.63
N CYS A 129 4.66 -27.47 -4.42
CA CYS A 129 5.85 -27.69 -3.61
C CYS A 129 5.50 -27.79 -2.12
N ASN A 130 6.29 -28.57 -1.38
CA ASN A 130 6.14 -28.65 0.07
C ASN A 130 6.63 -27.35 0.72
N PRO A 131 5.90 -26.81 1.71
CA PRO A 131 6.34 -25.63 2.43
C PRO A 131 7.62 -25.94 3.23
N VAL A 132 8.53 -24.97 3.27
CA VAL A 132 9.74 -25.02 4.07
C VAL A 132 9.68 -23.95 5.16
N ALA A 133 10.15 -24.32 6.36
CA ALA A 133 10.12 -23.41 7.51
C ALA A 133 11.20 -22.33 7.46
N THR A 134 12.23 -22.51 6.64
CA THR A 134 13.37 -21.57 6.53
C THR A 134 13.64 -21.25 5.07
N PRO A 135 13.90 -19.98 4.71
CA PRO A 135 14.16 -19.57 3.33
C PRO A 135 15.50 -20.12 2.80
N TYR A 136 16.35 -20.61 3.67
CA TYR A 136 17.66 -21.14 3.32
C TYR A 136 18.06 -22.26 4.26
N VAL A 137 18.53 -23.37 3.70
CA VAL A 137 19.16 -24.46 4.43
C VAL A 137 20.66 -24.39 4.15
N LYS A 138 21.46 -24.15 5.20
CA LYS A 138 22.92 -24.18 5.06
C LYS A 138 23.37 -25.57 4.59
N PRO A 139 24.04 -25.68 3.44
CA PRO A 139 24.52 -26.98 2.99
C PRO A 139 25.48 -27.59 4.03
N ALA A 140 25.38 -28.92 4.22
CA ALA A 140 26.16 -29.66 5.20
C ALA A 140 27.69 -29.66 4.91
N THR A 141 28.06 -29.35 3.68
CA THR A 141 29.45 -29.21 3.24
C THR A 141 29.80 -27.73 3.14
N SER A 142 31.00 -27.34 3.60
CA SER A 142 31.54 -25.99 3.44
C SER A 142 31.63 -25.66 1.94
N VAL A 143 30.56 -25.08 1.41
CA VAL A 143 30.62 -24.45 0.10
C VAL A 143 31.56 -23.27 0.27
N SER A 144 32.73 -23.35 -0.38
CA SER A 144 33.58 -22.19 -0.56
C SER A 144 32.72 -21.05 -1.00
N THR A 145 32.82 -19.92 -0.30
CA THR A 145 32.06 -18.70 -0.59
C THR A 145 32.22 -18.42 -2.08
N ILE A 146 31.11 -18.57 -2.84
CA ILE A 146 31.11 -18.19 -4.26
C ILE A 146 31.37 -16.68 -4.28
N THR A 147 32.57 -16.31 -4.59
CA THR A 147 32.95 -14.91 -4.80
C THR A 147 32.62 -14.54 -6.22
N ARG A 148 32.38 -13.24 -6.47
CA ARG A 148 32.03 -12.71 -7.80
C ARG A 148 33.06 -13.08 -8.89
N ASP A 149 34.26 -13.44 -8.47
CA ASP A 149 35.41 -13.81 -9.33
C ASP A 149 35.56 -15.34 -9.48
N SER A 150 34.68 -16.16 -8.90
CA SER A 150 34.71 -17.60 -9.10
C SER A 150 34.18 -17.98 -10.50
N GLU A 151 34.78 -18.97 -11.14
CA GLU A 151 34.32 -19.48 -12.45
C GLU A 151 32.88 -19.97 -12.42
N GLU A 152 32.31 -20.24 -11.23
CA GLU A 152 30.94 -20.66 -11.00
C GLU A 152 29.95 -19.48 -10.91
N ALA A 153 30.44 -18.26 -10.66
CA ALA A 153 29.63 -17.05 -10.60
C ALA A 153 29.44 -16.50 -12.02
N LYS A 154 28.49 -17.06 -12.75
CA LYS A 154 28.08 -16.52 -14.04
C LYS A 154 26.97 -15.49 -13.89
N ASP A 155 27.13 -14.37 -14.58
CA ASP A 155 26.04 -13.40 -14.67
C ASP A 155 24.82 -14.06 -15.33
N LEU A 156 23.64 -13.72 -14.83
CA LEU A 156 22.39 -14.17 -15.44
C LEU A 156 22.27 -13.63 -16.88
N SER A 157 21.70 -14.43 -17.77
CA SER A 157 21.30 -13.90 -19.07
C SER A 157 20.35 -12.70 -18.90
N ASN A 158 20.26 -11.82 -19.89
CA ASN A 158 19.33 -10.67 -19.81
C ASN A 158 17.87 -11.12 -19.60
N ALA A 159 17.46 -12.27 -20.14
CA ALA A 159 16.14 -12.84 -19.96
C ALA A 159 15.95 -13.31 -18.50
N ASP A 160 16.88 -14.07 -17.95
CA ASP A 160 16.82 -14.56 -16.58
C ASP A 160 16.92 -13.41 -15.57
N ALA A 161 17.76 -12.43 -15.82
CA ALA A 161 17.87 -11.22 -15.01
C ALA A 161 16.57 -10.40 -14.99
N PHE A 162 15.81 -10.38 -16.11
CA PHE A 162 14.50 -9.75 -16.15
C PHE A 162 13.48 -10.53 -15.30
N VAL A 163 13.43 -11.86 -15.43
CA VAL A 163 12.54 -12.72 -14.62
C VAL A 163 12.83 -12.56 -13.14
N TYR A 164 14.12 -12.63 -12.76
CA TYR A 164 14.56 -12.44 -11.38
C TYR A 164 14.15 -11.09 -10.80
N ARG A 165 14.43 -10.00 -11.52
CA ARG A 165 14.07 -8.64 -11.06
C ARG A 165 12.56 -8.46 -10.94
N ARG A 166 11.78 -9.05 -11.84
CA ARG A 166 10.31 -9.03 -11.78
C ARG A 166 9.81 -9.77 -10.53
N ALA A 167 10.36 -10.94 -10.22
CA ALA A 167 10.00 -11.70 -9.04
C ALA A 167 10.38 -10.93 -7.76
N ALA A 168 11.60 -10.41 -7.68
CA ALA A 168 12.05 -9.62 -6.54
C ALA A 168 11.19 -8.37 -6.28
N ALA A 169 10.72 -7.70 -7.34
CA ALA A 169 9.84 -6.54 -7.22
C ALA A 169 8.41 -6.88 -6.74
N ARG A 170 7.98 -8.16 -6.86
CA ARG A 170 6.67 -8.61 -6.36
C ARG A 170 6.68 -8.99 -4.89
N ILE A 171 7.85 -9.30 -4.34
CA ILE A 171 8.02 -9.69 -2.93
C ILE A 171 8.06 -8.44 -2.01
N ASN A 172 8.51 -7.31 -2.54
CA ASN A 172 8.55 -6.04 -1.82
C ASN A 172 7.23 -5.28 -1.91
#